data_a87574cb120f14e7c781484f9bea843d
#
_entry.id   a87574cb120f14e7c781484f9bea843d
#
_cell.length_a   1.000
_cell.length_b   1.000
_cell.length_c   1.000
_cell.angle_alpha   90.00
_cell.angle_beta   90.00
_cell.angle_gamma   90.00
#
_symmetry.space_group_name_H-M   'P 1'
#
loop_
_entity.id
_entity.type
_entity.pdbx_description
1 polymer ?
#
loop_
_entity_poly.entity_id
_entity_poly.type
_entity_poly.pdbx_seq_one_letter_code
_entity_poly.pdbx_strand_id
1 'polypeptide(L)'
;MTLAAIFAAAMMSFTACEETKPDNGGTTTDENLCPDCGKDPCECPEEYASPITIDGDFADWDALDASKVAVATCSADAKYTALKTVKVYADEVYINVLMEVDADQITSDSPIDIYLNTDNSDNPGNQNWLGQSGQDVLLEGAYYSEGAVVSFDPGLYPYTGSDQEVEWTWDVENPLLAEGNGLASGAGTVAKYELAILIELLNGVELADTFGFGITVSQNWEPVGLLPNDTVTDENTNGAAKFLEVTINK
;
A
#
# COMPACT_ATOMS: atom_id res chain seq x y z
N MET A 1 7.46 0.84 34.63
CA MET A 1 6.07 0.39 34.48
C MET A 1 5.86 0.23 33.01
N THR A 2 5.98 -1.00 32.53
CA THR A 2 5.97 -1.37 31.12
C THR A 2 4.51 -1.57 30.71
N LEU A 3 3.94 -0.66 29.94
CA LEU A 3 2.66 -0.90 29.26
C LEU A 3 2.99 -1.62 27.96
N ALA A 4 2.73 -2.91 27.92
CA ALA A 4 2.67 -3.65 26.68
C ALA A 4 1.35 -3.29 25.98
N ALA A 5 1.41 -2.48 24.92
CA ALA A 5 0.29 -2.27 24.04
C ALA A 5 0.14 -3.54 23.17
N ILE A 6 -0.87 -4.32 23.48
CA ILE A 6 -1.32 -5.43 22.65
C ILE A 6 -2.14 -4.78 21.52
N PHE A 7 -1.54 -4.61 20.36
CA PHE A 7 -2.28 -4.32 19.13
C PHE A 7 -3.00 -5.60 18.71
N ALA A 8 -4.30 -5.62 18.97
CA ALA A 8 -5.18 -6.57 18.34
C ALA A 8 -5.32 -6.13 16.88
N ALA A 9 -4.67 -6.86 15.98
CA ALA A 9 -5.04 -6.85 14.58
C ALA A 9 -6.54 -7.13 14.53
N ALA A 10 -7.32 -6.21 14.00
CA ALA A 10 -8.71 -6.44 13.70
C ALA A 10 -8.77 -7.39 12.50
N MET A 11 -8.45 -8.66 12.75
CA MET A 11 -8.98 -9.71 11.94
C MET A 11 -10.49 -9.59 12.11
N MET A 12 -11.20 -9.21 11.08
CA MET A 12 -12.61 -9.53 10.97
C MET A 12 -12.69 -11.05 10.91
N SER A 13 -12.59 -11.64 12.09
CA SER A 13 -12.95 -13.04 12.29
C SER A 13 -14.46 -13.12 12.07
N PHE A 14 -14.87 -13.42 10.85
CA PHE A 14 -16.14 -14.02 10.67
C PHE A 14 -16.05 -15.37 11.40
N THR A 15 -16.72 -15.44 12.51
CA THR A 15 -16.81 -16.60 13.36
C THR A 15 -17.22 -17.80 12.53
N ALA A 16 -16.30 -18.76 12.41
CA ALA A 16 -16.64 -20.10 12.01
C ALA A 16 -17.82 -20.58 12.88
N CYS A 17 -18.85 -21.12 12.23
CA CYS A 17 -20.04 -21.63 12.86
C CYS A 17 -19.68 -22.60 13.99
N GLU A 18 -19.89 -22.20 15.21
CA GLU A 18 -19.88 -23.08 16.37
C GLU A 18 -21.26 -23.80 16.41
N GLU A 19 -21.24 -25.10 16.23
CA GLU A 19 -22.44 -25.95 16.34
C GLU A 19 -23.09 -25.80 17.72
N THR A 20 -24.10 -24.98 17.83
CA THR A 20 -25.07 -25.09 18.91
C THR A 20 -26.30 -25.84 18.38
N LYS A 21 -26.41 -27.15 18.70
CA LYS A 21 -27.64 -27.89 18.54
C LYS A 21 -28.71 -27.31 19.43
N PRO A 22 -29.87 -26.92 18.92
CA PRO A 22 -31.09 -26.95 19.68
C PRO A 22 -31.86 -28.26 19.35
N ASP A 23 -32.19 -28.97 20.40
CA ASP A 23 -33.05 -30.12 20.36
C ASP A 23 -34.53 -29.72 20.11
N ASN A 24 -35.21 -30.52 19.30
CA ASN A 24 -36.66 -30.69 19.14
C ASN A 24 -37.48 -29.87 18.13
N GLY A 25 -38.01 -30.63 17.18
CA GLY A 25 -39.29 -30.33 16.52
C GLY A 25 -39.26 -30.44 15.00
N GLY A 26 -39.47 -31.66 14.48
CA GLY A 26 -39.63 -32.10 13.10
C GLY A 26 -40.08 -31.05 12.06
N THR A 27 -39.16 -30.66 11.27
CA THR A 27 -39.29 -30.29 9.87
C THR A 27 -38.06 -30.85 9.19
N THR A 28 -38.23 -31.55 8.08
CA THR A 28 -37.13 -31.99 7.22
C THR A 28 -36.42 -30.79 6.66
N THR A 29 -35.46 -30.24 7.41
CA THR A 29 -34.49 -29.33 6.89
C THR A 29 -33.46 -30.18 6.15
N ASP A 30 -33.26 -29.89 4.88
CA ASP A 30 -32.15 -30.44 4.10
C ASP A 30 -30.83 -30.15 4.83
N GLU A 31 -30.30 -31.18 5.50
CA GLU A 31 -29.07 -31.04 6.35
C GLU A 31 -27.81 -30.71 5.53
N ASN A 32 -27.94 -30.54 4.21
CA ASN A 32 -26.84 -30.31 3.30
C ASN A 32 -26.76 -28.86 2.77
N LEU A 33 -27.66 -27.98 3.15
CA LEU A 33 -27.63 -26.62 2.67
C LEU A 33 -26.55 -25.80 3.39
N CYS A 34 -25.74 -25.04 2.62
CA CYS A 34 -24.81 -24.10 3.16
C CYS A 34 -25.53 -23.07 4.06
N PRO A 35 -25.11 -22.87 5.31
CA PRO A 35 -25.76 -21.93 6.22
C PRO A 35 -25.74 -20.49 5.75
N ASP A 36 -24.75 -20.11 4.93
CA ASP A 36 -24.53 -18.72 4.51
C ASP A 36 -25.32 -18.39 3.22
N CYS A 37 -25.36 -19.28 2.23
CA CYS A 37 -26.04 -19.02 0.96
C CYS A 37 -27.31 -19.88 0.74
N GLY A 38 -27.55 -20.86 1.58
CA GLY A 38 -28.73 -21.74 1.47
C GLY A 38 -28.73 -22.70 0.27
N LYS A 39 -27.56 -22.93 -0.37
CA LYS A 39 -27.43 -23.80 -1.56
C LYS A 39 -26.65 -25.09 -1.26
N ASP A 40 -26.93 -26.14 -2.02
CA ASP A 40 -26.18 -27.39 -2.05
C ASP A 40 -25.87 -27.74 -3.52
N PRO A 41 -24.59 -27.74 -3.95
CA PRO A 41 -23.41 -27.40 -3.17
C PRO A 41 -23.34 -25.91 -2.79
N CYS A 42 -22.56 -25.57 -1.77
CA CYS A 42 -22.34 -24.20 -1.35
C CYS A 42 -21.75 -23.37 -2.52
N GLU A 43 -22.40 -22.27 -2.84
CA GLU A 43 -21.95 -21.31 -3.86
C GLU A 43 -21.54 -19.97 -3.23
N CYS A 44 -21.14 -19.99 -1.96
CA CYS A 44 -20.55 -18.81 -1.35
C CYS A 44 -19.27 -18.44 -2.13
N PRO A 45 -19.01 -17.16 -2.36
CA PRO A 45 -17.72 -16.74 -2.88
C PRO A 45 -16.60 -17.27 -1.99
N GLU A 46 -15.55 -17.81 -2.58
CA GLU A 46 -14.34 -18.12 -1.82
C GLU A 46 -13.85 -16.83 -1.16
N GLU A 47 -13.55 -16.90 0.13
CA GLU A 47 -12.95 -15.76 0.83
C GLU A 47 -11.60 -15.45 0.17
N TYR A 48 -11.41 -14.19 -0.23
CA TYR A 48 -10.15 -13.77 -0.83
C TYR A 48 -9.02 -13.92 0.20
N ALA A 49 -8.01 -14.70 -0.15
CA ALA A 49 -6.79 -14.86 0.63
C ALA A 49 -5.61 -14.17 -0.10
N SER A 50 -5.13 -13.08 0.47
CA SER A 50 -3.91 -12.44 -0.03
C SER A 50 -2.74 -13.42 0.03
N PRO A 51 -1.88 -13.49 -1.00
CA PRO A 51 -0.65 -14.27 -0.92
C PRO A 51 0.40 -13.63 0.00
N ILE A 52 0.15 -12.41 0.48
CA ILE A 52 1.03 -11.66 1.37
C ILE A 52 0.29 -11.34 2.65
N THR A 53 0.95 -11.58 3.78
CA THR A 53 0.49 -11.24 5.12
C THR A 53 1.35 -10.10 5.67
N ILE A 54 0.74 -9.03 6.13
CA ILE A 54 1.46 -7.88 6.70
C ILE A 54 1.73 -8.14 8.18
N ASP A 55 2.82 -8.83 8.48
CA ASP A 55 3.16 -9.27 9.85
C ASP A 55 4.63 -9.00 10.25
N GLY A 56 5.45 -8.52 9.30
CA GLY A 56 6.87 -8.26 9.49
C GLY A 56 7.75 -9.49 9.28
N ASP A 57 7.19 -10.60 8.81
CA ASP A 57 7.92 -11.75 8.26
C ASP A 57 7.79 -11.71 6.72
N PHE A 58 8.89 -11.54 6.04
CA PHE A 58 8.93 -11.28 4.60
C PHE A 58 9.07 -12.54 3.75
N ALA A 59 8.84 -13.73 4.34
CA ALA A 59 9.04 -15.01 3.66
C ALA A 59 8.03 -15.26 2.52
N ASP A 60 6.82 -14.75 2.63
CA ASP A 60 5.79 -14.83 1.60
C ASP A 60 6.18 -14.07 0.33
N TRP A 61 6.91 -12.95 0.44
CA TRP A 61 7.47 -12.24 -0.69
C TRP A 61 8.45 -13.08 -1.53
N ASP A 62 9.20 -13.96 -0.87
CA ASP A 62 10.13 -14.87 -1.52
C ASP A 62 9.43 -16.05 -2.21
N ALA A 63 8.19 -16.33 -1.83
CA ALA A 63 7.35 -17.38 -2.42
C ALA A 63 6.59 -16.92 -3.68
N LEU A 64 6.51 -15.61 -3.93
CA LEU A 64 5.82 -15.07 -5.10
C LEU A 64 6.55 -15.42 -6.40
N ASP A 65 5.76 -15.59 -7.47
CA ASP A 65 6.32 -15.62 -8.82
C ASP A 65 6.94 -14.27 -9.18
N ALA A 66 8.23 -14.26 -9.43
CA ALA A 66 8.98 -13.03 -9.73
C ALA A 66 8.44 -12.26 -10.96
N SER A 67 7.74 -12.95 -11.86
CA SER A 67 7.11 -12.29 -13.03
C SER A 67 5.87 -11.47 -12.67
N LYS A 68 5.33 -11.67 -11.48
CA LYS A 68 4.15 -10.95 -10.95
C LYS A 68 4.51 -9.79 -10.02
N VAL A 69 5.79 -9.59 -9.76
CA VAL A 69 6.29 -8.56 -8.84
C VAL A 69 7.05 -7.50 -9.61
N ALA A 70 6.59 -6.26 -9.54
CA ALA A 70 7.34 -5.13 -10.06
C ALA A 70 8.45 -4.75 -9.06
N VAL A 71 9.66 -4.46 -9.56
CA VAL A 71 10.83 -4.18 -8.71
C VAL A 71 11.56 -2.96 -9.21
N ALA A 72 11.83 -2.02 -8.29
CA ALA A 72 12.78 -0.94 -8.53
C ALA A 72 13.93 -1.02 -7.52
N THR A 73 15.15 -0.80 -8.01
CA THR A 73 16.37 -0.82 -7.19
C THR A 73 17.08 0.50 -7.31
N CYS A 74 17.68 0.94 -6.22
CA CYS A 74 18.44 2.19 -6.16
C CYS A 74 19.58 2.18 -7.17
N SER A 75 19.63 3.22 -8.00
CA SER A 75 20.73 3.44 -8.93
C SER A 75 22.03 3.75 -8.18
N ALA A 76 23.15 3.32 -8.72
CA ALA A 76 24.47 3.58 -8.13
C ALA A 76 24.80 5.09 -8.06
N ASP A 77 24.26 5.85 -9.02
CA ASP A 77 24.50 7.30 -9.15
C ASP A 77 23.35 8.14 -8.57
N ALA A 78 22.41 7.50 -7.84
CA ALA A 78 21.26 8.18 -7.28
C ALA A 78 21.67 9.17 -6.18
N LYS A 79 20.97 10.29 -6.13
CA LYS A 79 21.12 11.29 -5.06
C LYS A 79 20.52 10.82 -3.74
N TYR A 80 19.33 10.21 -3.80
CA TYR A 80 18.54 9.80 -2.63
C TYR A 80 18.62 8.29 -2.49
N THR A 81 19.45 7.81 -1.58
CA THR A 81 19.87 6.39 -1.54
C THR A 81 19.37 5.60 -0.34
N ALA A 82 18.53 6.19 0.51
CA ALA A 82 18.01 5.49 1.68
C ALA A 82 17.10 4.33 1.30
N LEU A 83 16.27 4.45 0.25
CA LEU A 83 15.56 3.32 -0.32
C LEU A 83 16.50 2.51 -1.21
N LYS A 84 16.71 1.24 -0.88
CA LYS A 84 17.57 0.31 -1.64
C LYS A 84 16.79 -0.44 -2.69
N THR A 85 15.62 -0.94 -2.32
CA THR A 85 14.75 -1.71 -3.20
C THR A 85 13.30 -1.48 -2.79
N VAL A 86 12.42 -1.43 -3.77
CA VAL A 86 10.98 -1.58 -3.57
C VAL A 86 10.47 -2.72 -4.44
N LYS A 87 9.63 -3.57 -3.89
CA LYS A 87 8.87 -4.59 -4.60
C LYS A 87 7.40 -4.25 -4.47
N VAL A 88 6.65 -4.36 -5.56
CA VAL A 88 5.21 -4.14 -5.57
C VAL A 88 4.53 -5.35 -6.19
N TYR A 89 3.59 -5.92 -5.45
CA TYR A 89 2.66 -6.93 -5.92
C TYR A 89 1.25 -6.37 -5.78
N ALA A 90 0.53 -6.27 -6.89
CA ALA A 90 -0.86 -5.81 -6.89
C ALA A 90 -1.77 -6.91 -7.41
N ASP A 91 -2.92 -7.06 -6.78
CA ASP A 91 -4.04 -7.88 -7.23
C ASP A 91 -5.34 -7.06 -7.24
N GLU A 92 -6.48 -7.70 -7.39
CA GLU A 92 -7.77 -6.99 -7.47
C GLU A 92 -8.20 -6.35 -6.14
N VAL A 93 -7.52 -6.67 -5.02
CA VAL A 93 -7.89 -6.21 -3.67
C VAL A 93 -6.85 -5.29 -3.06
N TYR A 94 -5.57 -5.62 -3.19
CA TYR A 94 -4.48 -4.91 -2.53
C TYR A 94 -3.36 -4.49 -3.47
N ILE A 95 -2.75 -3.34 -3.17
CA ILE A 95 -1.40 -3.00 -3.59
C ILE A 95 -0.48 -3.30 -2.41
N ASN A 96 0.29 -4.37 -2.50
CA ASN A 96 1.27 -4.76 -1.50
C ASN A 96 2.64 -4.21 -1.87
N VAL A 97 3.35 -3.66 -0.90
CA VAL A 97 4.66 -3.04 -1.08
C VAL A 97 5.64 -3.57 -0.05
N LEU A 98 6.80 -4.01 -0.49
CA LEU A 98 7.95 -4.29 0.37
C LEU A 98 9.05 -3.29 0.05
N MET A 99 9.50 -2.54 1.03
CA MET A 99 10.65 -1.65 0.89
C MET A 99 11.84 -2.13 1.73
N GLU A 100 13.03 -2.04 1.15
CA GLU A 100 14.29 -2.22 1.84
C GLU A 100 14.99 -0.86 1.98
N VAL A 101 15.35 -0.52 3.21
CA VAL A 101 15.84 0.80 3.60
C VAL A 101 17.22 0.70 4.24
N ASP A 102 18.06 1.67 3.99
CA ASP A 102 19.32 1.83 4.71
C ASP A 102 19.03 2.37 6.12
N ALA A 103 19.05 1.47 7.11
CA ALA A 103 18.72 1.80 8.48
C ALA A 103 19.62 2.90 9.08
N ASP A 104 20.86 3.02 8.60
CA ASP A 104 21.79 4.03 9.09
C ASP A 104 21.42 5.45 8.62
N GLN A 105 20.59 5.55 7.58
CA GLN A 105 20.08 6.83 7.08
C GLN A 105 18.73 7.22 7.71
N ILE A 106 18.11 6.36 8.50
CA ILE A 106 16.83 6.62 9.16
C ILE A 106 17.07 6.88 10.63
N THR A 107 17.24 8.16 10.98
CA THR A 107 17.62 8.58 12.33
C THR A 107 16.59 9.45 13.04
N SER A 108 15.53 9.82 12.36
CA SER A 108 14.43 10.65 12.87
C SER A 108 13.12 10.22 12.24
N ASP A 109 12.03 10.90 12.60
CA ASP A 109 10.71 10.67 12.02
C ASP A 109 10.79 10.67 10.49
N SER A 110 10.26 9.62 9.89
CA SER A 110 10.38 9.37 8.47
C SER A 110 9.01 9.11 7.85
N PRO A 111 8.43 10.13 7.19
CA PRO A 111 7.27 9.93 6.34
C PRO A 111 7.62 9.13 5.09
N ILE A 112 6.61 8.41 4.62
CA ILE A 112 6.57 7.76 3.31
C ILE A 112 5.51 8.48 2.49
N ASP A 113 5.88 8.86 1.26
CA ASP A 113 4.93 9.30 0.25
C ASP A 113 4.87 8.26 -0.86
N ILE A 114 3.69 7.75 -1.12
CA ILE A 114 3.43 6.85 -2.24
C ILE A 114 2.61 7.62 -3.27
N TYR A 115 3.09 7.64 -4.50
CA TYR A 115 2.46 8.29 -5.63
C TYR A 115 1.95 7.25 -6.61
N LEU A 116 0.68 7.34 -6.98
CA LEU A 116 0.08 6.48 -8.00
C LEU A 116 -0.31 7.31 -9.22
N ASN A 117 0.10 6.83 -10.40
CA ASN A 117 -0.47 7.22 -11.68
C ASN A 117 -1.45 6.12 -12.09
N THR A 118 -2.72 6.33 -11.82
CA THR A 118 -3.73 5.27 -11.80
C THR A 118 -4.24 4.89 -13.17
N ASP A 119 -4.19 5.80 -14.13
CA ASP A 119 -4.62 5.61 -15.52
C ASP A 119 -3.46 5.48 -16.52
N ASN A 120 -2.23 5.55 -15.99
CA ASN A 120 -0.98 5.52 -16.77
C ASN A 120 -0.90 6.65 -17.81
N SER A 121 -1.52 7.80 -17.51
CA SER A 121 -1.53 9.02 -18.33
C SER A 121 -0.71 10.11 -17.66
N ASP A 122 -0.08 10.95 -18.47
CA ASP A 122 0.65 12.10 -17.94
C ASP A 122 -0.27 13.30 -17.62
N ASN A 123 -1.54 13.25 -18.01
CA ASN A 123 -2.47 14.37 -17.87
C ASN A 123 -3.95 13.91 -17.92
N PRO A 124 -4.85 14.32 -17.01
CA PRO A 124 -4.53 15.22 -15.89
C PRO A 124 -3.71 14.51 -14.81
N GLY A 125 -3.03 15.25 -13.97
CA GLY A 125 -2.31 14.71 -12.84
C GLY A 125 -1.30 15.71 -12.30
N ASN A 126 -0.86 15.50 -11.06
CA ASN A 126 0.20 16.29 -10.46
C ASN A 126 1.56 15.93 -11.09
N GLN A 127 2.42 16.91 -11.18
CA GLN A 127 3.83 16.70 -11.42
C GLN A 127 4.60 17.01 -10.15
N ASN A 128 5.14 16.02 -9.47
CA ASN A 128 5.93 16.27 -8.29
C ASN A 128 7.23 17.04 -8.63
N TRP A 129 7.87 17.57 -7.62
CA TRP A 129 9.12 18.33 -7.73
C TRP A 129 10.29 17.54 -8.35
N LEU A 130 10.18 16.20 -8.43
CA LEU A 130 11.14 15.32 -9.10
C LEU A 130 10.84 15.14 -10.59
N GLY A 131 9.69 15.64 -11.07
CA GLY A 131 9.30 15.59 -12.47
C GLY A 131 8.50 14.37 -12.88
N GLN A 132 8.07 13.52 -11.95
CA GLN A 132 7.05 12.50 -12.27
C GLN A 132 5.74 13.20 -12.58
N SER A 133 5.16 12.88 -13.74
CA SER A 133 3.91 13.47 -14.23
C SER A 133 2.76 12.49 -14.12
N GLY A 134 1.53 13.01 -14.03
CA GLY A 134 0.34 12.15 -14.02
C GLY A 134 0.08 11.48 -12.69
N GLN A 135 0.46 12.11 -11.57
CA GLN A 135 0.12 11.59 -10.25
C GLN A 135 -1.34 11.90 -9.94
N ASP A 136 -2.13 10.85 -9.76
CA ASP A 136 -3.56 10.94 -9.46
C ASP A 136 -3.83 10.81 -7.97
N VAL A 137 -2.97 10.11 -7.25
CA VAL A 137 -3.09 9.84 -5.82
C VAL A 137 -1.76 9.98 -5.12
N LEU A 138 -1.78 10.65 -3.97
CA LEU A 138 -0.74 10.63 -2.96
C LEU A 138 -1.26 9.94 -1.70
N LEU A 139 -0.49 9.00 -1.18
CA LEU A 139 -0.65 8.45 0.15
C LEU A 139 0.54 8.91 0.99
N GLU A 140 0.29 9.68 2.05
CA GLU A 140 1.32 10.20 2.94
C GLU A 140 1.11 9.68 4.36
N GLY A 141 2.12 9.03 4.92
CA GLY A 141 2.11 8.51 6.29
C GLY A 141 3.51 8.26 6.79
N ALA A 142 3.64 7.79 8.02
CA ALA A 142 4.93 7.47 8.61
C ALA A 142 5.09 5.96 8.78
N TYR A 143 6.32 5.45 8.70
CA TYR A 143 6.65 4.10 9.13
C TYR A 143 7.65 4.09 10.30
N TYR A 144 8.32 5.19 10.54
CA TYR A 144 9.23 5.37 11.67
C TYR A 144 8.96 6.70 12.33
N SER A 145 8.66 6.70 13.62
CA SER A 145 8.38 7.88 14.40
C SER A 145 8.70 7.66 15.87
N GLU A 146 9.14 8.71 16.57
CA GLU A 146 9.52 8.68 17.98
C GLU A 146 10.53 7.58 18.33
N GLY A 147 11.41 7.23 17.39
CA GLY A 147 12.46 6.21 17.59
C GLY A 147 11.99 4.77 17.45
N ALA A 148 10.81 4.53 16.89
CA ALA A 148 10.24 3.21 16.69
C ALA A 148 9.58 3.06 15.31
N VAL A 149 9.51 1.82 14.82
CA VAL A 149 8.69 1.48 13.66
C VAL A 149 7.23 1.54 14.07
N VAL A 150 6.41 2.21 13.24
CA VAL A 150 4.96 2.36 13.44
C VAL A 150 4.20 1.71 12.29
N SER A 151 2.93 1.42 12.49
CA SER A 151 2.06 0.98 11.40
C SER A 151 1.84 2.12 10.40
N PHE A 152 1.82 1.79 9.11
CA PHE A 152 1.52 2.77 8.06
C PHE A 152 0.01 3.08 8.07
N ASP A 153 -0.31 4.32 8.39
CA ASP A 153 -1.68 4.84 8.44
C ASP A 153 -1.69 6.18 7.67
N PRO A 154 -1.81 6.12 6.34
CA PRO A 154 -1.62 7.30 5.51
C PRO A 154 -2.87 8.15 5.39
N GLY A 155 -2.65 9.46 5.19
CA GLY A 155 -3.61 10.32 4.53
C GLY A 155 -3.70 9.97 3.05
N LEU A 156 -4.91 10.08 2.47
CA LEU A 156 -5.16 9.90 1.05
C LEU A 156 -5.49 11.27 0.43
N TYR A 157 -4.75 11.61 -0.63
CA TYR A 157 -4.90 12.87 -1.34
C TYR A 157 -5.09 12.59 -2.83
N PRO A 158 -6.35 12.51 -3.33
CA PRO A 158 -6.60 12.41 -4.76
C PRO A 158 -6.33 13.76 -5.43
N TYR A 159 -5.76 13.70 -6.63
CA TYR A 159 -5.62 14.86 -7.48
C TYR A 159 -6.99 15.29 -8.04
N THR A 160 -7.31 16.57 -7.93
CA THR A 160 -8.60 17.11 -8.36
C THR A 160 -8.50 18.17 -9.44
N GLY A 161 -7.28 18.45 -9.93
CA GLY A 161 -7.04 19.37 -11.04
C GLY A 161 -7.52 18.83 -12.39
N SER A 162 -7.61 19.72 -13.38
CA SER A 162 -8.02 19.38 -14.77
C SER A 162 -6.86 19.25 -15.74
N ASP A 163 -5.70 19.71 -15.33
CA ASP A 163 -4.46 19.74 -16.13
C ASP A 163 -3.29 19.27 -15.31
N GLN A 164 -2.10 19.19 -15.90
CA GLN A 164 -0.89 18.89 -15.17
C GLN A 164 -0.45 20.12 -14.36
N GLU A 165 -0.27 19.92 -13.07
CA GLU A 165 0.21 20.94 -12.14
C GLU A 165 1.49 20.47 -11.40
N VAL A 166 2.38 21.41 -11.09
CA VAL A 166 3.67 21.09 -10.43
C VAL A 166 3.53 20.96 -8.93
N GLU A 167 2.48 21.51 -8.35
CA GLU A 167 2.23 21.46 -6.91
C GLU A 167 0.87 20.83 -6.65
N TRP A 168 0.79 19.98 -5.62
CA TRP A 168 -0.50 19.57 -5.11
C TRP A 168 -1.27 20.82 -4.71
N THR A 169 -2.39 21.05 -5.37
CA THR A 169 -3.39 21.91 -4.78
C THR A 169 -3.94 21.16 -3.59
N TRP A 170 -3.32 21.39 -2.45
CA TRP A 170 -3.80 20.96 -1.15
C TRP A 170 -5.11 21.70 -0.86
N ASP A 171 -6.09 21.50 -1.72
CA ASP A 171 -7.43 21.99 -1.46
C ASP A 171 -7.97 21.18 -0.30
N VAL A 172 -7.73 21.78 0.84
CA VAL A 172 -7.97 21.33 2.20
C VAL A 172 -9.45 20.98 2.47
N GLU A 173 -10.28 21.10 1.45
CA GLU A 173 -11.68 20.69 1.47
C GLU A 173 -11.89 19.22 1.07
N ASN A 174 -10.86 18.54 0.56
CA ASN A 174 -10.93 17.10 0.43
C ASN A 174 -10.68 16.52 1.81
N PRO A 175 -11.72 15.99 2.45
CA PRO A 175 -11.53 15.35 3.72
C PRO A 175 -10.53 14.22 3.49
N LEU A 176 -9.42 14.27 4.22
CA LEU A 176 -8.68 13.10 4.58
C LEU A 176 -9.69 11.99 4.79
N LEU A 177 -9.53 10.87 4.13
CA LEU A 177 -10.29 9.70 4.54
C LEU A 177 -10.02 9.55 6.02
N ALA A 178 -11.09 9.53 6.77
CA ALA A 178 -11.05 9.64 8.20
C ALA A 178 -10.02 8.68 8.77
N GLU A 179 -9.26 9.17 9.72
CA GLU A 179 -8.32 8.42 10.52
C GLU A 179 -8.82 7.01 10.82
N GLY A 180 -8.00 6.00 10.55
CA GLY A 180 -8.23 4.64 11.01
C GLY A 180 -9.21 3.78 10.20
N ASN A 181 -9.51 4.11 8.95
CA ASN A 181 -10.46 3.35 8.14
C ASN A 181 -9.89 2.13 7.41
N GLY A 182 -8.70 1.68 7.77
CA GLY A 182 -8.12 0.47 7.16
C GLY A 182 -7.69 0.64 5.70
N LEU A 183 -7.41 1.88 5.26
CA LEU A 183 -6.91 2.17 3.93
C LEU A 183 -5.59 1.46 3.66
N ALA A 184 -4.71 1.44 4.63
CA ALA A 184 -3.44 0.74 4.55
C ALA A 184 -3.01 0.24 5.94
N SER A 185 -2.14 -0.73 5.94
CA SER A 185 -1.45 -1.20 7.14
C SER A 185 -0.03 -1.59 6.79
N GLY A 186 0.86 -1.54 7.77
CA GLY A 186 2.24 -1.91 7.56
C GLY A 186 2.90 -2.49 8.81
N ALA A 187 3.93 -3.30 8.61
CA ALA A 187 4.72 -3.92 9.65
C ALA A 187 6.16 -4.16 9.20
N GLY A 188 7.06 -4.32 10.14
CA GLY A 188 8.45 -4.66 9.85
C GLY A 188 9.46 -4.04 10.79
N THR A 189 10.63 -3.79 10.25
CA THR A 189 11.76 -3.15 10.93
C THR A 189 12.15 -1.86 10.21
N VAL A 190 13.06 -1.08 10.81
CA VAL A 190 13.58 0.13 10.14
C VAL A 190 14.28 -0.17 8.81
N ALA A 191 14.84 -1.38 8.64
CA ALA A 191 15.56 -1.79 7.44
C ALA A 191 14.69 -2.48 6.39
N LYS A 192 13.59 -3.09 6.79
CA LYS A 192 12.65 -3.82 5.94
C LYS A 192 11.24 -3.56 6.42
N TYR A 193 10.40 -3.10 5.54
CA TYR A 193 9.03 -2.77 5.89
C TYR A 193 8.09 -3.17 4.78
N GLU A 194 6.99 -3.80 5.14
CA GLU A 194 5.94 -4.15 4.21
C GLU A 194 4.65 -3.43 4.56
N LEU A 195 3.85 -3.13 3.56
CA LEU A 195 2.54 -2.52 3.72
C LEU A 195 1.57 -3.01 2.65
N ALA A 196 0.29 -2.96 2.96
CA ALA A 196 -0.79 -3.21 2.02
C ALA A 196 -1.74 -2.02 1.97
N ILE A 197 -2.13 -1.63 0.77
CA ILE A 197 -3.10 -0.59 0.49
C ILE A 197 -4.35 -1.26 -0.06
N LEU A 198 -5.50 -1.05 0.57
CA LEU A 198 -6.77 -1.59 0.12
C LEU A 198 -7.33 -0.75 -1.03
N ILE A 199 -7.43 -1.34 -2.23
CA ILE A 199 -7.77 -0.63 -3.47
C ILE A 199 -9.17 -0.01 -3.40
N GLU A 200 -10.16 -0.70 -2.84
CA GLU A 200 -11.52 -0.19 -2.74
C GLU A 200 -11.63 1.13 -1.96
N LEU A 201 -10.65 1.43 -1.09
CA LEU A 201 -10.63 2.64 -0.28
C LEU A 201 -9.87 3.81 -0.94
N LEU A 202 -9.41 3.67 -2.18
CA LEU A 202 -8.81 4.77 -2.95
C LEU A 202 -9.84 5.83 -3.40
N ASN A 203 -10.96 5.93 -2.69
CA ASN A 203 -11.98 6.98 -2.82
C ASN A 203 -12.56 7.14 -4.24
N GLY A 204 -12.85 6.03 -4.90
CA GLY A 204 -13.44 6.01 -6.23
C GLY A 204 -12.44 6.27 -7.37
N VAL A 205 -11.16 6.29 -7.06
CA VAL A 205 -10.12 6.25 -8.09
C VAL A 205 -10.04 4.82 -8.63
N GLU A 206 -10.19 4.67 -9.94
CA GLU A 206 -10.07 3.38 -10.61
C GLU A 206 -8.62 3.18 -11.06
N LEU A 207 -8.06 2.00 -10.76
CA LEU A 207 -6.75 1.60 -11.28
C LEU A 207 -6.89 0.96 -12.66
N ALA A 208 -6.06 1.38 -13.60
CA ALA A 208 -5.87 0.64 -14.84
C ALA A 208 -5.22 -0.73 -14.56
N ASP A 209 -5.36 -1.69 -15.50
CA ASP A 209 -4.71 -3.01 -15.41
C ASP A 209 -3.18 -2.91 -15.20
N THR A 210 -2.58 -1.81 -15.65
CA THR A 210 -1.20 -1.42 -15.37
C THR A 210 -1.19 0.05 -14.97
N PHE A 211 -0.60 0.35 -13.84
CA PHE A 211 -0.53 1.69 -13.27
C PHE A 211 0.92 2.05 -12.88
N GLY A 212 1.18 3.33 -12.67
CA GLY A 212 2.47 3.83 -12.22
C GLY A 212 2.58 3.91 -10.71
N PHE A 213 3.71 3.48 -10.15
CA PHE A 213 4.01 3.52 -8.72
C PHE A 213 5.32 4.28 -8.47
N GLY A 214 5.30 5.23 -7.54
CA GLY A 214 6.47 5.92 -7.04
C GLY A 214 6.45 5.98 -5.52
N ILE A 215 7.63 5.99 -4.88
CA ILE A 215 7.75 6.06 -3.43
C ILE A 215 8.93 6.93 -3.00
N THR A 216 8.71 7.77 -2.00
CA THR A 216 9.76 8.52 -1.32
C THR A 216 9.77 8.22 0.17
N VAL A 217 10.96 8.29 0.76
CA VAL A 217 11.16 8.35 2.20
C VAL A 217 11.89 9.65 2.51
N SER A 218 11.36 10.40 3.45
CA SER A 218 11.90 11.68 3.89
C SER A 218 12.33 11.63 5.35
N GLN A 219 13.22 12.55 5.75
CA GLN A 219 13.50 12.86 7.14
C GLN A 219 13.42 14.37 7.34
N ASN A 220 12.69 14.81 8.35
CA ASN A 220 12.46 16.24 8.58
C ASN A 220 11.96 16.97 7.31
N TRP A 221 11.12 16.31 6.52
CA TRP A 221 10.56 16.80 5.24
C TRP A 221 11.58 16.95 4.11
N GLU A 222 12.80 16.44 4.29
CA GLU A 222 13.80 16.38 3.23
C GLU A 222 13.92 14.96 2.71
N PRO A 223 13.85 14.72 1.40
CA PRO A 223 13.91 13.37 0.86
C PRO A 223 15.29 12.76 1.09
N VAL A 224 15.30 11.51 1.53
CA VAL A 224 16.51 10.72 1.70
C VAL A 224 16.50 9.45 0.85
N GLY A 225 15.34 9.00 0.42
CA GLY A 225 15.15 7.86 -0.47
C GLY A 225 14.05 8.12 -1.50
N LEU A 226 14.28 7.68 -2.73
CA LEU A 226 13.32 7.74 -3.83
C LEU A 226 13.48 6.53 -4.73
N LEU A 227 12.37 5.91 -5.13
CA LEU A 227 12.34 4.89 -6.18
C LEU A 227 11.08 5.02 -7.05
N PRO A 228 11.21 4.79 -8.38
CA PRO A 228 12.45 4.65 -9.15
C PRO A 228 13.29 5.95 -9.16
N ASN A 229 14.61 5.84 -9.26
CA ASN A 229 15.52 6.98 -9.18
C ASN A 229 16.64 6.98 -10.22
N ASP A 230 16.51 6.21 -11.28
CA ASP A 230 17.53 6.05 -12.32
C ASP A 230 17.84 7.32 -13.12
N THR A 231 17.00 8.34 -12.99
CA THR A 231 17.15 9.64 -13.67
C THR A 231 17.45 10.80 -12.73
N VAL A 232 17.39 10.60 -11.41
CA VAL A 232 17.61 11.66 -10.41
C VAL A 232 19.00 11.55 -9.82
N THR A 233 19.87 12.47 -10.19
CA THR A 233 21.28 12.55 -9.73
C THR A 233 21.56 13.90 -9.10
N ASP A 234 22.75 14.07 -8.51
CA ASP A 234 23.19 15.39 -7.99
C ASP A 234 23.27 16.46 -9.07
N GLU A 235 23.57 16.05 -10.32
CA GLU A 235 23.66 16.96 -11.46
C GLU A 235 22.28 17.22 -12.09
N ASN A 236 21.33 16.31 -11.92
CA ASN A 236 20.00 16.37 -12.50
C ASN A 236 18.93 16.14 -11.41
N THR A 237 18.82 17.09 -10.49
CA THR A 237 17.87 17.03 -9.38
C THR A 237 16.41 17.16 -9.82
N ASN A 238 16.17 17.69 -11.03
CA ASN A 238 14.86 17.86 -11.64
C ASN A 238 14.66 16.90 -12.84
N GLY A 239 15.48 15.87 -12.93
CA GLY A 239 15.30 14.86 -13.96
C GLY A 239 13.99 14.13 -13.74
N ALA A 240 13.20 13.97 -14.80
CA ALA A 240 11.96 13.24 -14.74
C ALA A 240 12.21 11.79 -14.27
N ALA A 241 11.88 11.49 -13.03
CA ALA A 241 11.82 10.12 -12.57
C ALA A 241 10.66 9.42 -13.27
N LYS A 242 10.85 8.16 -13.61
CA LYS A 242 9.77 7.35 -14.16
C LYS A 242 9.02 6.67 -13.02
N PHE A 243 7.75 6.37 -13.26
CA PHE A 243 7.02 5.44 -12.41
C PHE A 243 7.51 4.01 -12.64
N LEU A 244 7.46 3.20 -11.59
CA LEU A 244 7.50 1.74 -11.71
C LEU A 244 6.16 1.28 -12.27
N GLU A 245 6.17 0.60 -13.42
CA GLU A 245 4.95 0.01 -13.98
C GLU A 245 4.58 -1.23 -13.16
N VAL A 246 3.35 -1.25 -12.64
CA VAL A 246 2.79 -2.33 -11.85
C VAL A 246 1.56 -2.88 -12.55
N THR A 247 1.52 -4.18 -12.80
CA THR A 247 0.36 -4.85 -13.41
C THR A 247 -0.45 -5.57 -12.34
N ILE A 248 -1.79 -5.40 -12.38
CA ILE A 248 -2.73 -6.08 -11.49
C ILE A 248 -2.78 -7.56 -11.86
N ASN A 249 -2.46 -8.43 -10.92
CA ASN A 249 -2.56 -9.87 -11.05
C ASN A 249 -4.02 -10.33 -10.85
N LYS A 250 -4.55 -11.03 -11.85
CA LYS A 250 -5.92 -11.57 -11.87
C LYS A 250 -5.92 -13.08 -11.68
#